data_1254f8420add50bd9505859fdbc3c2ee
#
_entry.id   1254f8420add50bd9505859fdbc3c2ee
#
_cell.length_a   1.000
_cell.length_b   1.000
_cell.length_c   1.000
_cell.angle_alpha   90.00
_cell.angle_beta   90.00
_cell.angle_gamma   90.00
#
_symmetry.space_group_name_H-M   'P 1'
#
loop_
_entity.id
_entity.type
_entity.pdbx_description
1 polymer ?
#
loop_
_entity_poly.entity_id
_entity_poly.type
_entity_poly.pdbx_seq_one_letter_code
_entity_poly.pdbx_strand_id
1 'polypeptide(L)'
;MLVDKYPVTNAEYQDFLRKSNWIPDLDVNWLRDWNAENGSFPDGFESKPVVWLSHQDATFYCNYYGKRLPHSWEWQWFAQGPDGRPYPWGYEDPDETRIPKFTNGRQHPPADNVDAHPLGASWCGIEDLVGNVYQWTDVFTDEHTSRAVLRGSPHWRPSGSHWYQPFPNTALSEHNTYLLMSEGMDRNGGTGFRCVQDV
;
A
#
# COMPACT_ATOMS: atom_id res chain seq x y z
N MET A 1 -2.72 14.22 14.38
CA MET A 1 -2.47 13.62 13.05
C MET A 1 -3.79 13.09 12.51
N LEU A 2 -4.13 13.43 11.28
CA LEU A 2 -5.23 12.83 10.53
C LEU A 2 -4.64 11.71 9.64
N VAL A 3 -5.40 10.63 9.46
CA VAL A 3 -4.98 9.47 8.66
C VAL A 3 -6.04 9.21 7.61
N ASP A 4 -5.64 8.97 6.36
CA ASP A 4 -6.58 8.56 5.32
C ASP A 4 -7.19 7.20 5.69
N LYS A 5 -8.51 7.12 5.63
CA LYS A 5 -9.25 5.92 6.01
C LYS A 5 -8.84 4.71 5.18
N TYR A 6 -8.63 4.92 3.89
CA TYR A 6 -8.28 3.90 2.89
C TYR A 6 -6.90 4.15 2.30
N PRO A 7 -6.27 3.14 1.68
CA PRO A 7 -5.19 3.37 0.72
C PRO A 7 -5.69 4.24 -0.44
N VAL A 8 -4.77 4.98 -1.06
CA VAL A 8 -5.10 5.79 -2.25
C VAL A 8 -5.59 4.88 -3.38
N THR A 9 -6.72 5.25 -3.96
CA THR A 9 -7.38 4.49 -5.03
C THR A 9 -6.89 4.91 -6.42
N ASN A 10 -7.16 4.06 -7.43
CA ASN A 10 -6.88 4.40 -8.82
C ASN A 10 -7.61 5.69 -9.27
N ALA A 11 -8.87 5.87 -8.85
CA ALA A 11 -9.64 7.08 -9.19
C ALA A 11 -9.01 8.35 -8.59
N GLU A 12 -8.58 8.31 -7.32
CA GLU A 12 -7.93 9.44 -6.66
C GLU A 12 -6.57 9.75 -7.30
N TYR A 13 -5.79 8.73 -7.65
CA TYR A 13 -4.50 8.93 -8.30
C TYR A 13 -4.66 9.50 -9.72
N GLN A 14 -5.67 9.06 -10.48
CA GLN A 14 -5.97 9.64 -11.79
C GLN A 14 -6.37 11.12 -11.69
N ASP A 15 -7.19 11.47 -10.69
CA ASP A 15 -7.56 12.87 -10.45
C ASP A 15 -6.33 13.73 -10.11
N PHE A 16 -5.43 13.20 -9.29
CA PHE A 16 -4.13 13.83 -9.00
C PHE A 16 -3.31 14.07 -10.27
N LEU A 17 -3.16 13.08 -11.14
CA LEU A 17 -2.40 13.23 -12.38
C LEU A 17 -2.99 14.32 -13.28
N ARG A 18 -4.32 14.39 -13.38
CA ARG A 18 -5.02 15.43 -14.16
C ARG A 18 -4.80 16.83 -13.60
N LYS A 19 -4.70 16.97 -12.28
CA LYS A 19 -4.53 18.26 -11.61
C LYS A 19 -3.10 18.74 -11.56
N SER A 20 -2.16 17.82 -11.31
CA SER A 20 -0.75 18.14 -11.12
C SER A 20 0.05 18.15 -12.41
N ASN A 21 -0.42 17.47 -13.45
CA ASN A 21 0.35 17.14 -14.66
C ASN A 21 1.69 16.45 -14.33
N TRP A 22 1.75 15.73 -13.21
CA TRP A 22 2.96 15.07 -12.75
C TRP A 22 3.30 13.86 -13.64
N ILE A 23 4.58 13.76 -13.99
CA ILE A 23 5.16 12.62 -14.71
C ILE A 23 6.47 12.28 -14.01
N PRO A 24 6.75 10.99 -13.71
CA PRO A 24 8.01 10.60 -13.11
C PRO A 24 9.19 10.76 -14.08
N ASP A 25 10.39 10.98 -13.55
CA ASP A 25 11.61 11.07 -14.37
C ASP A 25 11.91 9.75 -15.10
N LEU A 26 11.54 8.63 -14.50
CA LEU A 26 11.62 7.28 -15.07
C LEU A 26 10.25 6.60 -15.01
N ASP A 27 9.68 6.31 -16.18
CA ASP A 27 8.34 5.73 -16.31
C ASP A 27 8.29 4.19 -16.40
N VAL A 28 9.42 3.52 -16.32
CA VAL A 28 9.50 2.04 -16.37
C VAL A 28 8.61 1.43 -15.28
N ASN A 29 7.69 0.57 -15.68
CA ASN A 29 6.66 -0.06 -14.84
C ASN A 29 5.69 0.93 -14.14
N TRP A 30 5.75 2.23 -14.40
CA TRP A 30 4.83 3.18 -13.81
C TRP A 30 3.41 2.94 -14.29
N LEU A 31 2.50 2.74 -13.34
CA LEU A 31 1.10 2.41 -13.61
C LEU A 31 0.94 1.29 -14.66
N ARG A 32 1.75 0.24 -14.52
CA ARG A 32 1.89 -0.82 -15.51
C ARG A 32 0.58 -1.47 -15.94
N ASP A 33 -0.41 -1.53 -15.05
CA ASP A 33 -1.72 -2.14 -15.33
C ASP A 33 -2.69 -1.15 -16.01
N TRP A 34 -2.30 0.12 -16.13
CA TRP A 34 -3.11 1.14 -16.80
C TRP A 34 -2.89 1.12 -18.31
N ASN A 35 -3.87 1.61 -19.06
CA ASN A 35 -3.73 1.79 -20.50
C ASN A 35 -2.81 2.98 -20.78
N ALA A 36 -1.63 2.72 -21.36
CA ALA A 36 -0.61 3.73 -21.64
C ALA A 36 -1.03 4.77 -22.71
N GLU A 37 -1.99 4.42 -23.57
CA GLU A 37 -2.42 5.32 -24.66
C GLU A 37 -3.31 6.46 -24.16
N ASN A 38 -4.16 6.18 -23.18
CA ASN A 38 -5.14 7.15 -22.68
C ASN A 38 -5.02 7.47 -21.17
N GLY A 39 -4.07 6.86 -20.47
CA GLY A 39 -3.84 7.09 -19.04
C GLY A 39 -5.01 6.68 -18.16
N SER A 40 -5.76 5.64 -18.54
CA SER A 40 -6.87 5.13 -17.75
C SER A 40 -6.54 3.80 -17.09
N PHE A 41 -7.06 3.60 -15.88
CA PHE A 41 -7.05 2.29 -15.22
C PHE A 41 -8.08 1.36 -15.86
N PRO A 42 -7.96 0.02 -15.66
CA PRO A 42 -8.94 -0.94 -16.16
C PRO A 42 -10.34 -0.72 -15.58
N ASP A 43 -11.38 -1.07 -16.33
CA ASP A 43 -12.76 -0.97 -15.88
C ASP A 43 -12.98 -1.76 -14.57
N GLY A 44 -13.66 -1.16 -13.60
CA GLY A 44 -13.91 -1.72 -12.28
C GLY A 44 -12.73 -1.62 -11.30
N PHE A 45 -11.70 -0.80 -11.62
CA PHE A 45 -10.56 -0.58 -10.73
C PHE A 45 -10.64 0.75 -9.97
N GLU A 46 -11.70 1.51 -10.13
CA GLU A 46 -11.87 2.86 -9.54
C GLU A 46 -11.55 2.89 -8.05
N SER A 47 -12.14 1.94 -7.30
CA SER A 47 -12.02 1.83 -5.83
C SER A 47 -10.94 0.84 -5.38
N LYS A 48 -10.12 0.32 -6.28
CA LYS A 48 -8.97 -0.52 -5.90
C LYS A 48 -7.78 0.33 -5.54
N PRO A 49 -6.91 -0.12 -4.60
CA PRO A 49 -5.66 0.57 -4.32
C PRO A 49 -4.86 0.78 -5.60
N VAL A 50 -4.30 1.97 -5.78
CA VAL A 50 -3.34 2.20 -6.85
C VAL A 50 -2.02 1.51 -6.49
N VAL A 51 -1.46 0.79 -7.45
CA VAL A 51 -0.22 0.03 -7.34
C VAL A 51 0.72 0.36 -8.51
N TRP A 52 1.87 -0.29 -8.61
CA TRP A 52 2.89 0.02 -9.60
C TRP A 52 3.43 1.45 -9.46
N LEU A 53 3.60 1.87 -8.23
CA LEU A 53 4.17 3.16 -7.84
C LEU A 53 5.44 2.95 -7.02
N SER A 54 6.43 3.80 -7.25
CA SER A 54 7.64 3.86 -6.43
C SER A 54 7.35 4.60 -5.11
N HIS A 55 8.28 4.51 -4.17
CA HIS A 55 8.25 5.32 -2.94
C HIS A 55 8.19 6.82 -3.26
N GLN A 56 8.92 7.26 -4.29
CA GLN A 56 8.94 8.67 -4.72
C GLN A 56 7.59 9.09 -5.30
N ASP A 57 6.95 8.25 -6.13
CA ASP A 57 5.61 8.50 -6.68
C ASP A 57 4.59 8.73 -5.56
N ALA A 58 4.62 7.87 -4.53
CA ALA A 58 3.73 7.95 -3.38
C ALA A 58 4.01 9.20 -2.52
N THR A 59 5.29 9.52 -2.30
CA THR A 59 5.70 10.71 -1.57
C THR A 59 5.25 11.98 -2.27
N PHE A 60 5.41 12.05 -3.59
CA PHE A 60 5.00 13.22 -4.37
C PHE A 60 3.48 13.43 -4.31
N TYR A 61 2.69 12.36 -4.45
CA TYR A 61 1.24 12.42 -4.29
C TYR A 61 0.83 13.02 -2.94
N CYS A 62 1.35 12.45 -1.84
CA CYS A 62 0.99 12.93 -0.51
C CYS A 62 1.38 14.41 -0.33
N ASN A 63 2.59 14.82 -0.75
CA ASN A 63 3.06 16.20 -0.65
C ASN A 63 2.21 17.18 -1.46
N TYR A 64 1.73 16.78 -2.62
CA TYR A 64 0.85 17.61 -3.45
C TYR A 64 -0.45 18.02 -2.72
N TYR A 65 -0.97 17.15 -1.86
CA TYR A 65 -2.15 17.42 -1.05
C TYR A 65 -1.84 17.98 0.35
N GLY A 66 -0.59 18.41 0.61
CA GLY A 66 -0.18 18.89 1.93
C GLY A 66 -0.18 17.81 3.00
N LYS A 67 0.01 16.56 2.58
CA LYS A 67 0.12 15.37 3.42
C LYS A 67 1.53 14.77 3.28
N ARG A 68 1.79 13.67 3.97
CA ARG A 68 3.01 12.87 3.85
C ARG A 68 2.71 11.37 3.96
N LEU A 69 3.68 10.55 3.64
CA LEU A 69 3.63 9.14 4.02
C LEU A 69 3.66 9.00 5.55
N PRO A 70 3.03 7.99 6.13
CA PRO A 70 3.13 7.73 7.56
C PRO A 70 4.53 7.25 7.93
N HIS A 71 5.01 7.64 9.10
CA HIS A 71 6.10 6.92 9.73
C HIS A 71 5.67 5.48 10.05
N SER A 72 6.60 4.54 9.99
CA SER A 72 6.30 3.13 10.28
C SER A 72 5.71 2.92 11.67
N TRP A 73 6.16 3.69 12.69
CA TRP A 73 5.62 3.63 14.04
C TRP A 73 4.24 4.30 14.18
N GLU A 74 3.92 5.32 13.39
CA GLU A 74 2.58 5.91 13.30
C GLU A 74 1.60 4.90 12.70
N TRP A 75 2.02 4.24 11.61
CA TRP A 75 1.25 3.17 11.00
C TRP A 75 0.96 2.06 12.02
N GLN A 76 1.97 1.64 12.78
CA GLN A 76 1.80 0.67 13.85
C GLN A 76 0.78 1.13 14.89
N TRP A 77 0.86 2.40 15.31
CA TRP A 77 -0.03 2.96 16.31
C TRP A 77 -1.50 2.96 15.86
N PHE A 78 -1.81 3.47 14.68
CA PHE A 78 -3.21 3.52 14.24
C PHE A 78 -3.76 2.15 13.83
N ALA A 79 -2.89 1.19 13.49
CA ALA A 79 -3.28 -0.19 13.22
C ALA A 79 -3.53 -0.98 14.52
N GLN A 80 -2.58 -0.94 15.45
CA GLN A 80 -2.57 -1.81 16.62
C GLN A 80 -3.35 -1.23 17.82
N GLY A 81 -3.35 0.10 17.97
CA GLY A 81 -3.97 0.74 19.12
C GLY A 81 -3.18 0.57 20.42
N PRO A 82 -3.76 1.05 21.53
CA PRO A 82 -3.08 1.07 22.83
C PRO A 82 -3.02 -0.31 23.54
N ASP A 83 -3.80 -1.27 23.10
CA ASP A 83 -3.91 -2.59 23.73
C ASP A 83 -2.98 -3.65 23.14
N GLY A 84 -2.20 -3.31 22.14
CA GLY A 84 -1.18 -4.18 21.56
C GLY A 84 -1.75 -5.39 20.81
N ARG A 85 -2.98 -5.27 20.27
CA ARG A 85 -3.65 -6.34 19.51
C ARG A 85 -2.82 -6.86 18.34
N PRO A 86 -2.93 -8.16 18.01
CA PRO A 86 -2.15 -8.76 16.91
C PRO A 86 -2.65 -8.36 15.53
N TYR A 87 -3.93 -7.99 15.39
CA TYR A 87 -4.56 -7.58 14.12
C TYR A 87 -5.27 -6.24 14.29
N PRO A 88 -5.53 -5.49 13.22
CA PRO A 88 -6.24 -4.21 13.31
C PRO A 88 -7.60 -4.30 14.00
N TRP A 89 -8.35 -5.36 13.73
CA TRP A 89 -9.69 -5.63 14.29
C TRP A 89 -9.69 -6.25 15.68
N GLY A 90 -8.55 -6.71 16.21
CA GLY A 90 -8.46 -7.29 17.55
C GLY A 90 -7.66 -8.58 17.61
N TYR A 91 -8.23 -9.61 18.26
CA TYR A 91 -7.54 -10.86 18.60
C TYR A 91 -8.03 -12.08 17.80
N GLU A 92 -9.09 -11.94 17.03
CA GLU A 92 -9.64 -13.02 16.21
C GLU A 92 -8.77 -13.30 15.00
N ASP A 93 -8.62 -14.57 14.65
CA ASP A 93 -7.84 -14.96 13.47
C ASP A 93 -8.37 -14.33 12.18
N PRO A 94 -7.49 -14.05 11.22
CA PRO A 94 -7.90 -13.53 9.91
C PRO A 94 -8.87 -14.47 9.18
N ASP A 95 -9.89 -13.89 8.56
CA ASP A 95 -10.84 -14.58 7.69
C ASP A 95 -11.23 -13.71 6.48
N GLU A 96 -11.94 -14.29 5.51
CA GLU A 96 -12.34 -13.61 4.28
C GLU A 96 -13.38 -12.48 4.48
N THR A 97 -13.90 -12.29 5.68
CA THR A 97 -14.77 -11.13 5.99
C THR A 97 -13.98 -9.90 6.41
N ARG A 98 -12.72 -10.09 6.82
CA ARG A 98 -11.81 -9.07 7.33
C ARG A 98 -10.70 -8.68 6.38
N ILE A 99 -10.28 -9.63 5.55
CA ILE A 99 -9.21 -9.43 4.56
C ILE A 99 -9.52 -10.20 3.28
N PRO A 100 -8.97 -9.79 2.12
CA PRO A 100 -9.05 -10.55 0.89
C PRO A 100 -8.49 -11.96 1.05
N LYS A 101 -9.04 -12.88 0.27
CA LYS A 101 -8.52 -14.24 0.19
C LYS A 101 -7.08 -14.25 -0.31
N PHE A 102 -6.19 -14.83 0.48
CA PHE A 102 -4.80 -14.98 0.08
C PHE A 102 -4.64 -15.99 -1.07
N THR A 103 -3.86 -15.61 -2.07
CA THR A 103 -3.57 -16.43 -3.25
C THR A 103 -2.08 -16.56 -3.53
N ASN A 104 -1.71 -17.68 -4.15
CA ASN A 104 -0.37 -17.91 -4.69
C ASN A 104 -0.46 -18.12 -6.20
N GLY A 105 0.46 -17.59 -6.98
CA GLY A 105 0.42 -17.82 -8.41
C GLY A 105 1.49 -17.11 -9.20
N ARG A 106 1.50 -17.36 -10.51
CA ARG A 106 2.38 -16.67 -11.45
C ARG A 106 1.82 -15.33 -11.90
N GLN A 107 0.49 -15.19 -11.88
CA GLN A 107 -0.19 -13.97 -12.26
C GLN A 107 -0.61 -13.23 -10.99
N HIS A 108 -0.38 -11.96 -10.96
CA HIS A 108 -0.84 -11.07 -9.90
C HIS A 108 -2.33 -10.79 -10.10
N PRO A 109 -3.22 -11.28 -9.24
CA PRO A 109 -4.62 -10.89 -9.32
C PRO A 109 -4.75 -9.42 -8.88
N PRO A 110 -5.78 -8.70 -9.34
CA PRO A 110 -6.04 -7.36 -8.83
C PRO A 110 -6.37 -7.40 -7.33
N ALA A 111 -5.99 -6.36 -6.62
CA ALA A 111 -6.43 -6.15 -5.24
C ALA A 111 -7.96 -6.02 -5.16
N ASP A 112 -8.54 -6.22 -3.99
CA ASP A 112 -9.95 -5.92 -3.74
C ASP A 112 -10.17 -4.40 -3.60
N ASN A 113 -11.43 -3.96 -3.66
CA ASN A 113 -11.79 -2.57 -3.39
C ASN A 113 -11.43 -2.22 -1.94
N VAL A 114 -11.01 -0.99 -1.72
CA VAL A 114 -10.53 -0.53 -0.39
C VAL A 114 -11.59 -0.58 0.72
N ASP A 115 -12.86 -0.68 0.36
CA ASP A 115 -14.02 -0.76 1.25
C ASP A 115 -14.66 -2.17 1.32
N ALA A 116 -14.03 -3.16 0.70
CA ALA A 116 -14.59 -4.51 0.60
C ALA A 116 -14.63 -5.28 1.93
N HIS A 117 -13.75 -4.94 2.87
CA HIS A 117 -13.59 -5.69 4.13
C HIS A 117 -13.71 -4.80 5.38
N PRO A 118 -14.88 -4.16 5.63
CA PRO A 118 -15.03 -3.20 6.73
C PRO A 118 -14.86 -3.81 8.13
N LEU A 119 -15.01 -5.14 8.28
CA LEU A 119 -14.74 -5.84 9.53
C LEU A 119 -13.24 -5.98 9.83
N GLY A 120 -12.37 -5.69 8.86
CA GLY A 120 -10.93 -5.59 9.01
C GLY A 120 -10.42 -4.24 9.52
N ALA A 121 -11.33 -3.30 9.85
CA ALA A 121 -10.98 -1.98 10.32
C ALA A 121 -10.23 -2.01 11.67
N SER A 122 -9.33 -1.04 11.86
CA SER A 122 -8.66 -0.85 13.14
C SER A 122 -9.57 -0.24 14.20
N TRP A 123 -9.07 -0.18 15.43
CA TRP A 123 -9.74 0.42 16.58
C TRP A 123 -10.22 1.87 16.37
N CYS A 124 -9.61 2.60 15.46
CA CYS A 124 -9.98 3.99 15.12
C CYS A 124 -10.67 4.09 13.73
N GLY A 125 -11.12 2.97 13.16
CA GLY A 125 -11.92 2.94 11.94
C GLY A 125 -11.13 3.08 10.64
N ILE A 126 -9.81 2.88 10.66
CA ILE A 126 -8.99 2.85 9.45
C ILE A 126 -9.06 1.45 8.85
N GLU A 127 -9.38 1.37 7.57
CA GLU A 127 -9.61 0.13 6.84
C GLU A 127 -8.44 -0.23 5.93
N ASP A 128 -8.44 -1.47 5.49
CA ASP A 128 -7.50 -2.00 4.49
C ASP A 128 -6.03 -1.84 4.90
N LEU A 129 -5.75 -2.09 6.19
CA LEU A 129 -4.40 -2.00 6.77
C LEU A 129 -3.56 -3.23 6.46
N VAL A 130 -4.14 -4.40 6.44
CA VAL A 130 -3.46 -5.68 6.15
C VAL A 130 -4.27 -6.52 5.17
N GLY A 131 -3.58 -7.34 4.37
CA GLY A 131 -4.20 -8.36 3.54
C GLY A 131 -4.51 -7.95 2.10
N ASN A 132 -4.45 -6.68 1.72
CA ASN A 132 -4.75 -6.23 0.36
C ASN A 132 -3.48 -5.80 -0.40
N VAL A 133 -2.80 -4.78 0.07
CA VAL A 133 -1.52 -4.32 -0.46
C VAL A 133 -0.54 -3.99 0.66
N TYR A 134 0.75 -4.13 0.42
CA TYR A 134 1.76 -3.47 1.23
C TYR A 134 1.60 -1.95 1.09
N GLN A 135 2.05 -1.24 2.11
CA GLN A 135 1.97 0.23 2.14
C GLN A 135 3.34 0.83 2.37
N TRP A 136 3.71 1.78 1.51
CA TRP A 136 4.91 2.59 1.69
C TRP A 136 4.83 3.39 2.99
N THR A 137 5.95 3.45 3.70
CA THR A 137 6.19 4.39 4.81
C THR A 137 7.40 5.25 4.48
N ASP A 138 7.60 6.33 5.21
CA ASP A 138 8.77 7.20 5.04
C ASP A 138 9.98 6.77 5.87
N VAL A 139 9.96 5.57 6.44
CA VAL A 139 11.04 5.05 7.29
C VAL A 139 11.93 4.10 6.51
N PHE A 140 13.22 4.29 6.67
CA PHE A 140 14.28 3.41 6.17
C PHE A 140 14.95 2.67 7.33
N THR A 141 15.49 1.48 7.07
CA THR A 141 16.08 0.64 8.12
C THR A 141 17.35 1.24 8.73
N ASP A 142 18.08 2.04 7.96
CA ASP A 142 19.24 2.81 8.41
C ASP A 142 19.52 3.98 7.44
N GLU A 143 20.45 4.87 7.83
CA GLU A 143 20.78 6.07 7.06
C GLU A 143 21.62 5.80 5.79
N HIS A 144 22.15 4.60 5.64
CA HIS A 144 23.07 4.26 4.56
C HIS A 144 22.45 3.38 3.48
N THR A 145 21.40 2.62 3.82
CA THR A 145 20.71 1.77 2.87
C THR A 145 19.40 2.40 2.39
N SER A 146 19.14 2.29 1.11
CA SER A 146 17.83 2.65 0.54
C SER A 146 16.81 1.53 0.78
N ARG A 147 16.73 1.01 2.02
CA ARG A 147 15.82 -0.07 2.39
C ARG A 147 14.61 0.50 3.12
N ALA A 148 13.54 0.73 2.38
CA ALA A 148 12.28 1.25 2.92
C ALA A 148 11.54 0.20 3.76
N VAL A 149 10.90 0.65 4.83
CA VAL A 149 10.02 -0.18 5.65
C VAL A 149 8.63 -0.18 5.04
N LEU A 150 8.11 -1.36 4.74
CA LEU A 150 6.74 -1.58 4.30
C LEU A 150 5.87 -2.06 5.45
N ARG A 151 4.63 -1.62 5.49
CA ARG A 151 3.62 -2.08 6.44
C ARG A 151 2.47 -2.79 5.72
N GLY A 152 1.67 -3.51 6.49
CA GLY A 152 0.59 -4.33 5.96
C GLY A 152 1.08 -5.61 5.30
N SER A 153 0.24 -6.18 4.47
CA SER A 153 0.56 -7.37 3.67
C SER A 153 -0.30 -7.41 2.41
N PRO A 154 0.20 -8.00 1.32
CA PRO A 154 -0.59 -8.18 0.11
C PRO A 154 -1.50 -9.40 0.24
N HIS A 155 -2.52 -9.47 -0.62
CA HIS A 155 -3.40 -10.63 -0.78
C HIS A 155 -2.78 -11.74 -1.65
N TRP A 156 -1.62 -11.50 -2.23
CA TRP A 156 -0.99 -12.40 -3.19
C TRP A 156 0.50 -12.53 -2.99
N ARG A 157 1.03 -13.70 -3.36
CA ARG A 157 2.45 -14.00 -3.40
C ARG A 157 2.83 -14.68 -4.72
N PRO A 158 3.92 -14.24 -5.38
CA PRO A 158 4.43 -14.92 -6.56
C PRO A 158 4.93 -16.32 -6.21
N SER A 159 4.58 -17.32 -7.02
CA SER A 159 5.15 -18.66 -6.87
C SER A 159 6.61 -18.66 -7.28
N GLY A 160 7.48 -19.21 -6.44
CA GLY A 160 8.87 -19.50 -6.77
C GLY A 160 9.91 -18.44 -6.40
N SER A 161 9.53 -17.24 -5.95
CA SER A 161 10.50 -16.24 -5.51
C SER A 161 10.27 -15.84 -4.06
N HIS A 162 11.25 -16.15 -3.20
CA HIS A 162 11.25 -15.70 -1.81
C HIS A 162 12.07 -14.42 -1.58
N TRP A 163 12.77 -13.94 -2.63
CA TRP A 163 13.74 -12.86 -2.50
C TRP A 163 13.15 -11.46 -2.57
N TYR A 164 12.09 -11.26 -3.35
CA TYR A 164 11.54 -9.94 -3.65
C TYR A 164 10.20 -9.66 -2.99
N GLN A 165 9.53 -10.68 -2.49
CA GLN A 165 8.28 -10.48 -1.75
C GLN A 165 8.29 -11.38 -0.53
N PRO A 166 8.43 -10.80 0.64
CA PRO A 166 8.36 -11.53 1.90
C PRO A 166 6.99 -12.19 2.07
N PHE A 167 6.92 -13.13 2.98
CA PHE A 167 5.69 -13.84 3.31
C PHE A 167 4.59 -12.84 3.68
N PRO A 168 3.37 -12.97 3.15
CA PRO A 168 2.26 -12.18 3.63
C PRO A 168 2.10 -12.45 5.12
N ASN A 169 2.27 -11.41 5.90
CA ASN A 169 2.06 -11.49 7.32
C ASN A 169 1.01 -10.45 7.71
N THR A 170 -0.11 -10.94 8.18
CA THR A 170 -1.21 -10.10 8.65
C THR A 170 -1.03 -9.64 10.10
N ALA A 171 -0.10 -10.24 10.84
CA ALA A 171 0.20 -9.85 12.21
C ALA A 171 0.93 -8.50 12.26
N LEU A 172 0.44 -7.60 13.10
CA LEU A 172 0.97 -6.24 13.25
C LEU A 172 2.35 -6.18 13.90
N SER A 173 2.80 -7.26 14.54
CA SER A 173 4.15 -7.36 15.14
C SER A 173 5.27 -7.38 14.09
N GLU A 174 4.93 -7.65 12.84
CA GLU A 174 5.90 -7.78 11.76
C GLU A 174 5.79 -6.65 10.75
N HIS A 175 6.88 -6.42 10.06
CA HIS A 175 6.97 -5.50 8.94
C HIS A 175 7.92 -6.07 7.90
N ASN A 176 7.81 -5.58 6.69
CA ASN A 176 8.69 -5.95 5.61
C ASN A 176 9.60 -4.80 5.23
N THR A 177 10.71 -5.13 4.58
CA THR A 177 11.63 -4.12 4.06
C THR A 177 11.85 -4.36 2.58
N TYR A 178 11.94 -3.27 1.83
CA TYR A 178 12.15 -3.31 0.39
C TYR A 178 13.38 -2.46 0.05
N LEU A 179 14.37 -3.09 -0.58
CA LEU A 179 15.58 -2.39 -1.03
C LEU A 179 15.23 -1.60 -2.30
N LEU A 180 15.28 -0.28 -2.21
CA LEU A 180 15.09 0.58 -3.36
C LEU A 180 16.34 0.55 -4.23
N MET A 181 16.18 0.16 -5.48
CA MET A 181 17.28 0.04 -6.45
C MET A 181 17.19 1.11 -7.54
N SER A 182 16.01 1.27 -8.09
CA SER A 182 15.64 2.34 -9.02
C SER A 182 14.12 2.38 -9.11
N GLU A 183 13.55 3.54 -9.40
CA GLU A 183 12.10 3.72 -9.46
C GLU A 183 11.39 2.64 -10.29
N GLY A 184 11.91 2.32 -11.46
CA GLY A 184 11.30 1.32 -12.34
C GLY A 184 11.35 -0.12 -11.81
N MET A 185 12.33 -0.46 -10.95
CA MET A 185 12.44 -1.76 -10.30
C MET A 185 11.65 -1.82 -8.99
N ASP A 186 11.46 -0.68 -8.35
CA ASP A 186 10.79 -0.58 -7.06
C ASP A 186 9.26 -0.67 -7.20
N ARG A 187 8.73 -0.35 -8.38
CA ARG A 187 7.32 -0.44 -8.71
C ARG A 187 6.86 -1.87 -8.84
N ASN A 188 5.86 -2.25 -8.08
CA ASN A 188 5.28 -3.59 -8.09
C ASN A 188 3.77 -3.57 -7.86
N GLY A 189 3.08 -4.63 -8.28
CA GLY A 189 1.62 -4.72 -8.19
C GLY A 189 1.08 -5.05 -6.79
N GLY A 190 1.93 -5.29 -5.80
CA GLY A 190 1.52 -5.63 -4.43
C GLY A 190 1.72 -4.50 -3.43
N THR A 191 2.17 -3.32 -3.85
CA THR A 191 2.47 -2.21 -2.94
C THR A 191 1.74 -0.94 -3.38
N GLY A 192 0.92 -0.42 -2.49
CA GLY A 192 0.25 0.86 -2.57
C GLY A 192 0.69 1.77 -1.42
N PHE A 193 -0.14 2.74 -1.04
CA PHE A 193 0.16 3.67 0.04
C PHE A 193 -1.09 4.37 0.56
N ARG A 194 -0.99 5.01 1.71
CA ARG A 194 -1.94 6.00 2.25
C ARG A 194 -1.19 7.21 2.76
N CYS A 195 -1.85 8.34 2.89
CA CYS A 195 -1.23 9.54 3.43
C CYS A 195 -1.73 9.83 4.85
N VAL A 196 -0.91 10.62 5.58
CA VAL A 196 -1.26 11.23 6.85
C VAL A 196 -1.04 12.72 6.78
N GLN A 197 -1.73 13.47 7.65
CA GLN A 197 -1.61 14.93 7.75
C GLN A 197 -1.35 15.33 9.20
N ASP A 198 -0.33 16.13 9.40
CA ASP A 198 -0.06 16.75 10.69
C ASP A 198 -1.09 17.85 10.96
N VAL A 199 -1.54 17.97 12.20
CA VAL A 199 -2.50 18.96 12.68
C VAL A 199 -1.89 19.84 13.75
#